data_8a5161c50449db7f743d357b1645ef3e
#
_entry.id   8a5161c50449db7f743d357b1645ef3e
#
_cell.length_a   1.000
_cell.length_b   1.000
_cell.length_c   1.000
_cell.angle_alpha   90.00
_cell.angle_beta   90.00
_cell.angle_gamma   90.00
#
_symmetry.space_group_name_H-M   'P 1'
#
loop_
_entity.id
_entity.type
_entity.pdbx_description
1 polymer ?
#
loop_
_entity_poly.entity_id
_entity_poly.type
_entity_poly.pdbx_seq_one_letter_code
_entity_poly.pdbx_strand_id
1 'polypeptide(L)'
;MNNISEVLGGIKDKYKNIVLIVLSFLLISSIYNIFFINKEYEANVKIFIGKQKFKNITETYNNEEINLYQRLITTYSEVIKSKKLINESIKGSKMNYLQDKYKNINYDLLMENLTVNPIANTQIIEIKYKSLNPQQSYDLLYSITENLISYSKELYPNVNITVLEQVHVNLNQLMNKKLTIIGLGLILGLIVGIGGIIGEMYLNNTYKNQKSLEEEIGLT
;
A
#
# COMPACT_ATOMS: atom_id res chain seq x y z
N MET A 1 -45.26 -4.32 -13.22
CA MET A 1 -44.07 -5.18 -13.35
C MET A 1 -43.33 -5.04 -14.71
N ASN A 2 -43.57 -3.96 -15.45
CA ASN A 2 -42.98 -3.78 -16.80
C ASN A 2 -41.63 -3.01 -16.81
N ASN A 3 -41.16 -2.54 -15.64
CA ASN A 3 -40.02 -1.64 -15.63
C ASN A 3 -38.64 -2.32 -15.87
N ILE A 4 -38.51 -3.61 -15.57
CA ILE A 4 -37.22 -4.31 -15.70
C ILE A 4 -36.91 -4.67 -17.15
N SER A 5 -37.92 -5.15 -17.91
CA SER A 5 -37.77 -5.48 -19.33
C SER A 5 -37.53 -4.24 -20.19
N GLU A 6 -38.17 -3.12 -19.84
CA GLU A 6 -37.98 -1.82 -20.51
C GLU A 6 -36.56 -1.26 -20.25
N VAL A 7 -36.06 -1.35 -19.00
CA VAL A 7 -34.69 -0.94 -18.65
C VAL A 7 -33.66 -1.81 -19.37
N LEU A 8 -33.85 -3.12 -19.42
CA LEU A 8 -32.98 -4.04 -20.16
C LEU A 8 -32.95 -3.75 -21.66
N GLY A 9 -34.14 -3.43 -22.25
CA GLY A 9 -34.24 -2.98 -23.64
C GLY A 9 -33.46 -1.70 -23.90
N GLY A 10 -33.64 -0.68 -23.06
CA GLY A 10 -32.93 0.59 -23.17
C GLY A 10 -31.40 0.48 -23.00
N ILE A 11 -30.92 -0.39 -22.12
CA ILE A 11 -29.50 -0.71 -21.98
C ILE A 11 -28.96 -1.36 -23.26
N LYS A 12 -29.72 -2.30 -23.83
CA LYS A 12 -29.35 -2.99 -25.06
C LYS A 12 -29.31 -2.06 -26.28
N ASP A 13 -30.23 -1.11 -26.37
CA ASP A 13 -30.27 -0.17 -27.49
C ASP A 13 -29.18 0.91 -27.40
N LYS A 14 -28.79 1.28 -26.18
CA LYS A 14 -27.80 2.34 -25.90
C LYS A 14 -26.44 1.84 -25.41
N TYR A 15 -26.14 0.55 -25.59
CA TYR A 15 -24.88 -0.04 -25.09
C TYR A 15 -23.63 0.69 -25.62
N LYS A 16 -23.69 1.27 -26.83
CA LYS A 16 -22.57 2.05 -27.40
C LYS A 16 -22.26 3.29 -26.56
N ASN A 17 -23.28 3.93 -26.00
CA ASN A 17 -23.07 5.09 -25.11
C ASN A 17 -22.47 4.65 -23.78
N ILE A 18 -22.89 3.51 -23.23
CA ILE A 18 -22.26 2.94 -22.01
C ILE A 18 -20.78 2.67 -22.27
N VAL A 19 -20.48 1.98 -23.36
CA VAL A 19 -19.08 1.66 -23.73
C VAL A 19 -18.24 2.93 -23.88
N LEU A 20 -18.78 3.97 -24.51
CA LEU A 20 -18.08 5.25 -24.67
C LEU A 20 -17.81 5.93 -23.32
N ILE A 21 -18.79 5.93 -22.42
CA ILE A 21 -18.61 6.48 -21.07
C ILE A 21 -17.56 5.68 -20.28
N VAL A 22 -17.64 4.35 -20.30
CA VAL A 22 -16.66 3.47 -19.63
C VAL A 22 -15.25 3.70 -20.19
N LEU A 23 -15.10 3.80 -21.52
CA LEU A 23 -13.82 4.12 -22.15
C LEU A 23 -13.27 5.48 -21.72
N SER A 24 -14.12 6.49 -21.59
CA SER A 24 -13.73 7.81 -21.11
C SER A 24 -13.20 7.74 -19.66
N PHE A 25 -13.87 7.01 -18.78
CA PHE A 25 -13.41 6.81 -17.40
C PHE A 25 -12.12 6.01 -17.32
N LEU A 26 -11.95 5.00 -18.17
CA LEU A 26 -10.68 4.24 -18.27
C LEU A 26 -9.52 5.13 -18.76
N LEU A 27 -9.77 6.00 -19.73
CA LEU A 27 -8.77 6.96 -20.20
C LEU A 27 -8.37 7.95 -19.09
N ILE A 28 -9.34 8.54 -18.39
CA ILE A 28 -9.09 9.45 -17.28
C ILE A 28 -8.30 8.72 -16.17
N SER A 29 -8.71 7.52 -15.80
CA SER A 29 -8.02 6.69 -14.81
C SER A 29 -6.59 6.34 -15.24
N SER A 30 -6.35 6.06 -16.53
CA SER A 30 -5.02 5.79 -17.06
C SER A 30 -4.13 7.03 -17.04
N ILE A 31 -4.64 8.18 -17.43
CA ILE A 31 -3.94 9.46 -17.37
C ILE A 31 -3.57 9.79 -15.92
N TYR A 32 -4.53 9.64 -14.99
CA TYR A 32 -4.28 9.83 -13.56
C TYR A 32 -3.14 8.91 -13.06
N ASN A 33 -3.14 7.64 -13.46
CA ASN A 33 -2.08 6.69 -13.11
C ASN A 33 -0.68 7.13 -13.59
N ILE A 34 -0.59 7.74 -14.77
CA ILE A 34 0.69 8.17 -15.35
C ILE A 34 1.22 9.42 -14.65
N PHE A 35 0.36 10.39 -14.39
CA PHE A 35 0.78 11.70 -13.91
C PHE A 35 0.83 11.83 -12.38
N PHE A 36 -0.04 11.12 -11.65
CA PHE A 36 -0.20 11.32 -10.20
C PHE A 36 0.32 10.17 -9.35
N ILE A 37 0.56 8.98 -9.92
CA ILE A 37 1.10 7.88 -9.13
C ILE A 37 2.62 7.87 -9.25
N ASN A 38 3.27 8.35 -8.19
CA ASN A 38 4.69 8.22 -8.02
C ASN A 38 5.08 6.74 -7.94
N LYS A 39 6.17 6.38 -8.61
CA LYS A 39 6.75 5.04 -8.55
C LYS A 39 7.47 4.90 -7.21
N GLU A 40 6.76 4.49 -6.17
CA GLU A 40 7.37 4.16 -4.89
C GLU A 40 7.80 2.69 -4.87
N TYR A 41 9.04 2.45 -4.49
CA TYR A 41 9.60 1.11 -4.32
C TYR A 41 9.72 0.83 -2.84
N GLU A 42 9.13 -0.29 -2.38
CA GLU A 42 9.17 -0.71 -0.99
C GLU A 42 10.18 -1.84 -0.83
N ALA A 43 11.23 -1.59 -0.04
CA ALA A 43 12.10 -2.63 0.47
C ALA A 43 11.49 -3.22 1.75
N ASN A 44 11.66 -4.52 1.95
CA ASN A 44 11.17 -5.26 3.10
C ASN A 44 12.24 -6.19 3.65
N VAL A 45 12.27 -6.34 4.98
CA VAL A 45 13.11 -7.28 5.72
C VAL A 45 12.32 -7.80 6.91
N LYS A 46 12.50 -9.08 7.25
CA LYS A 46 11.98 -9.67 8.50
C LYS A 46 13.13 -10.15 9.37
N ILE A 47 13.12 -9.71 10.61
CA ILE A 47 14.10 -10.09 11.62
C ILE A 47 13.43 -10.81 12.77
N PHE A 48 14.13 -11.79 13.32
CA PHE A 48 13.74 -12.53 14.52
C PHE A 48 14.63 -12.10 15.68
N ILE A 49 14.04 -11.86 16.84
CA ILE A 49 14.75 -11.48 18.07
C ILE A 49 14.63 -12.64 19.06
N GLY A 50 15.73 -13.29 19.37
CA GLY A 50 15.72 -14.47 20.22
C GLY A 50 17.07 -14.80 20.86
N LYS A 51 17.16 -15.97 21.49
CA LYS A 51 18.45 -16.48 22.02
C LYS A 51 19.40 -16.85 20.89
N GLN A 52 20.68 -16.68 21.15
CA GLN A 52 21.74 -17.11 20.26
C GLN A 52 21.79 -18.64 20.24
N LYS A 53 21.32 -19.24 19.14
CA LYS A 53 21.40 -20.67 18.77
C LYS A 53 20.99 -21.68 19.86
N PHE A 54 19.91 -22.37 19.59
CA PHE A 54 19.62 -23.67 20.22
C PHE A 54 20.76 -24.66 19.95
N LYS A 55 21.70 -24.75 20.88
CA LYS A 55 22.74 -25.77 20.83
C LYS A 55 22.25 -27.12 21.38
N ASN A 56 21.13 -27.06 22.12
CA ASN A 56 20.45 -28.28 22.65
C ASN A 56 18.94 -28.11 22.53
N ILE A 57 18.28 -29.03 21.88
CA ILE A 57 16.82 -29.12 21.60
C ILE A 57 15.96 -29.21 22.85
N THR A 58 16.56 -29.30 24.05
CA THR A 58 15.89 -29.53 25.33
C THR A 58 15.58 -28.25 26.13
N GLU A 59 15.96 -27.09 25.67
CA GLU A 59 15.60 -25.83 26.37
C GLU A 59 14.21 -25.37 25.99
N THR A 60 13.21 -25.69 26.82
CA THR A 60 11.86 -25.15 26.71
C THR A 60 11.86 -23.68 27.15
N TYR A 61 11.28 -22.78 26.35
CA TYR A 61 11.06 -21.41 26.79
C TYR A 61 10.14 -21.39 28.01
N ASN A 62 10.58 -20.71 29.04
CA ASN A 62 9.74 -20.45 30.19
C ASN A 62 8.87 -19.18 29.86
N ASN A 63 7.72 -19.04 30.53
CA ASN A 63 6.80 -17.91 30.32
C ASN A 63 7.44 -16.54 30.58
N GLU A 64 8.40 -16.46 31.48
CA GLU A 64 9.16 -15.23 31.76
C GLU A 64 10.05 -14.83 30.58
N GLU A 65 10.67 -15.80 29.92
CA GLU A 65 11.48 -15.55 28.73
C GLU A 65 10.63 -15.09 27.55
N ILE A 66 9.45 -15.67 27.35
CA ILE A 66 8.50 -15.23 26.31
C ILE A 66 8.10 -13.78 26.55
N ASN A 67 7.76 -13.42 27.79
CA ASN A 67 7.43 -12.06 28.16
C ASN A 67 8.60 -11.08 27.98
N LEU A 68 9.83 -11.52 28.29
CA LEU A 68 11.03 -10.74 28.07
C LEU A 68 11.21 -10.43 26.58
N TYR A 69 11.10 -11.43 25.69
CA TYR A 69 11.28 -11.22 24.26
C TYR A 69 10.17 -10.34 23.68
N GLN A 70 8.94 -10.41 24.16
CA GLN A 70 7.87 -9.51 23.74
C GLN A 70 8.15 -8.05 24.12
N ARG A 71 8.73 -7.79 25.30
CA ARG A 71 9.19 -6.46 25.68
C ARG A 71 10.36 -5.97 24.83
N LEU A 72 11.29 -6.88 24.53
CA LEU A 72 12.44 -6.57 23.66
C LEU A 72 12.01 -6.17 22.25
N ILE A 73 10.97 -6.80 21.68
CA ILE A 73 10.41 -6.42 20.39
C ILE A 73 9.96 -4.96 20.38
N THR A 74 9.25 -4.52 21.42
CA THR A 74 8.84 -3.12 21.57
C THR A 74 10.06 -2.20 21.65
N THR A 75 11.03 -2.57 22.48
CA THR A 75 12.28 -1.79 22.63
C THR A 75 13.05 -1.70 21.32
N TYR A 76 13.24 -2.80 20.61
CA TYR A 76 13.93 -2.78 19.32
C TYR A 76 13.16 -2.02 18.23
N SER A 77 11.83 -2.04 18.27
CA SER A 77 11.02 -1.24 17.36
C SER A 77 11.27 0.27 17.54
N GLU A 78 11.45 0.72 18.78
CA GLU A 78 11.79 2.11 19.07
C GLU A 78 13.28 2.41 18.76
N VAL A 79 14.18 1.46 19.01
CA VAL A 79 15.59 1.58 18.62
C VAL A 79 15.75 1.77 17.12
N ILE A 80 15.00 1.01 16.30
CA ILE A 80 15.01 1.12 14.83
C ILE A 80 14.60 2.53 14.39
N LYS A 81 13.64 3.15 15.07
CA LYS A 81 13.16 4.50 14.78
C LYS A 81 14.05 5.60 15.37
N SER A 82 15.05 5.26 16.14
CA SER A 82 15.89 6.25 16.83
C SER A 82 16.73 7.08 15.86
N LYS A 83 16.86 8.39 16.12
CA LYS A 83 17.71 9.29 15.33
C LYS A 83 19.17 8.80 15.28
N LYS A 84 19.65 8.17 16.36
CA LYS A 84 21.01 7.65 16.44
C LYS A 84 21.21 6.55 15.41
N LEU A 85 20.39 5.50 15.43
CA LEU A 85 20.52 4.37 14.52
C LEU A 85 20.36 4.79 13.06
N ILE A 86 19.36 5.63 12.76
CA ILE A 86 19.12 6.12 11.39
C ILE A 86 20.32 6.93 10.89
N ASN A 87 20.85 7.86 11.69
CA ASN A 87 22.02 8.66 11.29
C ASN A 87 23.28 7.82 11.12
N GLU A 88 23.50 6.82 11.96
CA GLU A 88 24.61 5.88 11.82
C GLU A 88 24.44 5.01 10.56
N SER A 89 23.20 4.61 10.25
CA SER A 89 22.90 3.83 9.04
C SER A 89 23.13 4.64 7.77
N ILE A 90 22.84 5.92 7.77
CA ILE A 90 23.17 6.82 6.65
C ILE A 90 24.68 7.00 6.49
N LYS A 91 25.40 7.19 7.61
CA LYS A 91 26.86 7.43 7.62
C LYS A 91 27.68 6.17 7.37
N GLY A 92 27.25 5.03 7.92
CA GLY A 92 27.97 3.74 7.88
C GLY A 92 27.74 2.95 6.60
N SER A 93 26.85 3.41 5.72
CA SER A 93 26.64 2.74 4.46
C SER A 93 27.95 2.76 3.66
N LYS A 94 28.45 1.57 3.28
CA LYS A 94 29.64 1.40 2.42
C LYS A 94 29.49 2.05 1.04
N MET A 95 28.36 2.69 0.79
CA MET A 95 28.04 3.38 -0.45
C MET A 95 28.24 4.89 -0.29
N ASN A 96 29.35 5.38 -0.82
CA ASN A 96 29.65 6.82 -0.92
C ASN A 96 28.48 7.62 -1.52
N TYR A 97 27.70 6.98 -2.34
CA TYR A 97 26.50 7.49 -2.98
C TYR A 97 25.36 7.82 -1.98
N LEU A 98 25.18 7.04 -0.92
CA LEU A 98 24.19 7.36 0.12
C LEU A 98 24.63 8.58 0.93
N GLN A 99 25.92 8.72 1.25
CA GLN A 99 26.43 9.86 1.99
C GLN A 99 26.23 11.18 1.26
N ASP A 100 26.44 11.24 -0.05
CA ASP A 100 26.27 12.47 -0.82
C ASP A 100 24.79 12.81 -1.04
N LYS A 101 23.95 11.81 -1.28
CA LYS A 101 22.56 12.01 -1.61
C LYS A 101 21.65 12.24 -0.39
N TYR A 102 22.03 11.67 0.77
CA TYR A 102 21.27 11.79 2.03
C TYR A 102 21.82 12.82 3.01
N LYS A 103 22.91 13.49 2.69
CA LYS A 103 23.52 14.52 3.55
C LYS A 103 22.55 15.64 3.93
N ASN A 104 21.50 15.84 3.14
CA ASN A 104 20.44 16.83 3.36
C ASN A 104 19.06 16.22 3.62
N ILE A 105 18.95 14.89 3.88
CA ILE A 105 17.63 14.32 4.18
C ILE A 105 17.24 14.69 5.60
N ASN A 106 16.07 15.31 5.70
CA ASN A 106 15.39 15.53 6.96
C ASN A 106 14.98 14.16 7.55
N TYR A 107 15.35 13.91 8.80
CA TYR A 107 14.96 12.71 9.56
C TYR A 107 13.46 12.46 9.49
N ASP A 108 12.64 13.52 9.56
CA ASP A 108 11.18 13.41 9.56
C ASP A 108 10.64 12.81 8.26
N LEU A 109 11.16 13.24 7.10
CA LEU A 109 10.81 12.65 5.79
C LEU A 109 11.21 11.18 5.68
N LEU A 110 12.32 10.81 6.32
CA LEU A 110 12.80 9.43 6.33
C LEU A 110 11.88 8.56 7.18
N MET A 111 11.43 9.06 8.32
CA MET A 111 10.53 8.38 9.23
C MET A 111 9.12 8.22 8.68
N GLU A 112 8.64 9.15 7.84
CA GLU A 112 7.35 9.01 7.14
C GLU A 112 7.33 7.79 6.21
N ASN A 113 8.50 7.41 5.67
CA ASN A 113 8.63 6.31 4.72
C ASN A 113 9.13 5.00 5.37
N LEU A 114 9.54 5.03 6.64
CA LEU A 114 9.96 3.87 7.40
C LEU A 114 8.80 3.31 8.23
N THR A 115 8.48 2.06 8.00
CA THR A 115 7.45 1.35 8.76
C THR A 115 8.10 0.20 9.53
N VAL A 116 7.86 0.15 10.83
CA VAL A 116 8.35 -0.91 11.72
C VAL A 116 7.15 -1.59 12.36
N ASN A 117 6.89 -2.82 11.95
CA ASN A 117 5.71 -3.59 12.36
C ASN A 117 6.11 -4.84 13.17
N PRO A 118 5.97 -4.82 14.50
CA PRO A 118 6.03 -6.04 15.30
C PRO A 118 4.87 -6.98 14.90
N ILE A 119 5.20 -8.24 14.63
CA ILE A 119 4.16 -9.24 14.34
C ILE A 119 3.62 -9.76 15.67
N ALA A 120 2.34 -9.53 15.92
CA ALA A 120 1.69 -9.87 17.18
C ALA A 120 1.91 -11.34 17.55
N ASN A 121 2.17 -11.61 18.84
CA ASN A 121 2.41 -12.94 19.42
C ASN A 121 3.60 -13.71 18.80
N THR A 122 4.52 -13.01 18.16
CA THR A 122 5.76 -13.60 17.64
C THR A 122 6.97 -12.81 18.12
N GLN A 123 8.16 -13.29 17.81
CA GLN A 123 9.44 -12.62 18.04
C GLN A 123 9.97 -11.98 16.75
N ILE A 124 9.06 -11.57 15.84
CA ILE A 124 9.40 -11.09 14.52
C ILE A 124 9.04 -9.61 14.40
N ILE A 125 9.96 -8.83 13.83
CA ILE A 125 9.71 -7.47 13.39
C ILE A 125 9.87 -7.43 11.87
N GLU A 126 8.86 -6.92 11.19
CA GLU A 126 8.91 -6.56 9.79
C GLU A 126 9.26 -5.08 9.65
N ILE A 127 10.29 -4.78 8.89
CA ILE A 127 10.74 -3.41 8.62
C ILE A 127 10.59 -3.15 7.13
N LYS A 128 9.94 -2.04 6.79
CA LYS A 128 9.69 -1.61 5.42
C LYS A 128 10.17 -0.18 5.23
N TYR A 129 10.79 0.07 4.09
CA TYR A 129 11.16 1.42 3.70
C TYR A 129 10.77 1.70 2.25
N LYS A 130 10.13 2.85 2.04
CA LYS A 130 9.66 3.30 0.72
C LYS A 130 10.55 4.41 0.18
N SER A 131 10.88 4.36 -1.09
CA SER A 131 11.54 5.46 -1.79
C SER A 131 11.18 5.49 -3.28
N LEU A 132 11.54 6.57 -3.96
CA LEU A 132 11.35 6.72 -5.41
C LEU A 132 12.36 5.92 -6.24
N ASN A 133 13.39 5.36 -5.60
CA ASN A 133 14.44 4.58 -6.25
C ASN A 133 14.57 3.21 -5.57
N PRO A 134 14.48 2.08 -6.32
CA PRO A 134 14.56 0.74 -5.74
C PRO A 134 15.91 0.47 -5.05
N GLN A 135 17.01 0.95 -5.62
CA GLN A 135 18.33 0.77 -5.03
C GLN A 135 18.44 1.54 -3.70
N GLN A 136 17.87 2.72 -3.64
CA GLN A 136 17.84 3.55 -2.45
C GLN A 136 17.05 2.90 -1.30
N SER A 137 15.88 2.31 -1.61
CA SER A 137 15.09 1.61 -0.59
C SER A 137 15.82 0.37 -0.08
N TYR A 138 16.48 -0.38 -0.96
CA TYR A 138 17.30 -1.53 -0.59
C TYR A 138 18.47 -1.14 0.30
N ASP A 139 19.30 -0.20 -0.15
CA ASP A 139 20.56 0.16 0.50
C ASP A 139 20.35 0.74 1.89
N LEU A 140 19.35 1.60 2.05
CA LEU A 140 19.03 2.17 3.35
C LEU A 140 18.51 1.10 4.32
N LEU A 141 17.58 0.26 3.87
CA LEU A 141 17.03 -0.80 4.72
C LEU A 141 18.09 -1.83 5.10
N TYR A 142 18.98 -2.17 4.16
CA TYR A 142 20.13 -3.03 4.42
C TYR A 142 21.05 -2.42 5.50
N SER A 143 21.40 -1.13 5.36
CA SER A 143 22.24 -0.43 6.32
C SER A 143 21.59 -0.34 7.71
N ILE A 144 20.29 -0.06 7.78
CA ILE A 144 19.52 -0.07 9.04
C ILE A 144 19.60 -1.46 9.70
N THR A 145 19.43 -2.53 8.92
CA THR A 145 19.44 -3.90 9.42
C THR A 145 20.82 -4.29 9.98
N GLU A 146 21.88 -4.01 9.24
CA GLU A 146 23.26 -4.30 9.67
C GLU A 146 23.64 -3.52 10.93
N ASN A 147 23.33 -2.22 10.98
CA ASN A 147 23.59 -1.40 12.16
C ASN A 147 22.77 -1.83 13.37
N LEU A 148 21.51 -2.25 13.17
CA LEU A 148 20.68 -2.81 14.22
C LEU A 148 21.28 -4.08 14.81
N ILE A 149 21.76 -5.00 13.96
CA ILE A 149 22.44 -6.23 14.40
C ILE A 149 23.69 -5.92 15.20
N SER A 150 24.49 -4.96 14.75
CA SER A 150 25.69 -4.51 15.47
C SER A 150 25.33 -3.89 16.83
N TYR A 151 24.37 -2.98 16.83
CA TYR A 151 23.92 -2.25 18.02
C TYR A 151 23.24 -3.17 19.04
N SER A 152 22.55 -4.21 18.58
CA SER A 152 21.89 -5.18 19.46
C SER A 152 22.89 -5.94 20.36
N LYS A 153 24.07 -6.22 19.84
CA LYS A 153 25.15 -6.89 20.60
C LYS A 153 25.70 -6.04 21.72
N GLU A 154 25.69 -4.71 21.55
CA GLU A 154 26.09 -3.75 22.58
C GLU A 154 25.02 -3.59 23.65
N LEU A 155 23.74 -3.54 23.27
CA LEU A 155 22.62 -3.35 24.19
C LEU A 155 22.30 -4.58 25.04
N TYR A 156 22.24 -5.74 24.41
CA TYR A 156 21.86 -7.01 25.02
C TYR A 156 22.72 -8.15 24.47
N PRO A 157 23.87 -8.44 25.06
CA PRO A 157 24.83 -9.45 24.56
C PRO A 157 24.23 -10.86 24.41
N ASN A 158 23.21 -11.19 25.22
CA ASN A 158 22.53 -12.51 25.21
C ASN A 158 21.38 -12.60 24.20
N VAL A 159 21.05 -11.51 23.52
CA VAL A 159 19.99 -11.47 22.52
C VAL A 159 20.62 -11.47 21.12
N ASN A 160 20.10 -12.32 20.26
CA ASN A 160 20.54 -12.39 18.87
C ASN A 160 19.43 -11.92 17.93
N ILE A 161 19.80 -11.10 16.96
CA ILE A 161 18.94 -10.76 15.84
C ILE A 161 19.33 -11.64 14.67
N THR A 162 18.35 -12.39 14.15
CA THR A 162 18.51 -13.26 12.98
C THR A 162 17.65 -12.71 11.84
N VAL A 163 18.25 -12.48 10.70
CA VAL A 163 17.50 -12.10 9.48
C VAL A 163 16.78 -13.33 8.94
N LEU A 164 15.44 -13.33 8.97
CA LEU A 164 14.61 -14.41 8.43
C LEU A 164 14.41 -14.26 6.93
N GLU A 165 14.08 -13.07 6.49
CA GLU A 165 13.99 -12.72 5.08
C GLU A 165 15.00 -11.61 4.81
N GLN A 166 15.88 -11.84 3.86
CA GLN A 166 16.85 -10.82 3.45
C GLN A 166 16.14 -9.60 2.85
N VAL A 167 16.81 -8.44 2.92
CA VAL A 167 16.28 -7.23 2.29
C VAL A 167 15.99 -7.49 0.82
N HIS A 168 14.77 -7.26 0.41
CA HIS A 168 14.34 -7.35 -0.98
C HIS A 168 13.38 -6.22 -1.31
N VAL A 169 13.37 -5.80 -2.59
CA VAL A 169 12.48 -4.76 -3.07
C VAL A 169 11.27 -5.39 -3.74
N ASN A 170 10.08 -5.06 -3.26
CA ASN A 170 8.84 -5.56 -3.81
C ASN A 170 8.36 -4.70 -4.98
N LEU A 171 8.63 -5.15 -6.21
CA LEU A 171 8.19 -4.47 -7.43
C LEU A 171 6.68 -4.62 -7.70
N ASN A 172 6.05 -5.65 -7.13
CA ASN A 172 4.65 -5.98 -7.38
C ASN A 172 3.66 -5.01 -6.74
N GLN A 173 4.04 -4.32 -5.68
CA GLN A 173 3.15 -3.34 -5.02
C GLN A 173 2.75 -2.18 -5.93
N LEU A 174 3.66 -1.75 -6.81
CA LEU A 174 3.38 -0.70 -7.79
C LEU A 174 2.33 -1.13 -8.82
N MET A 175 2.42 -2.37 -9.28
CA MET A 175 1.46 -2.91 -10.24
C MET A 175 0.07 -3.03 -9.62
N ASN A 176 -0.02 -3.47 -8.36
CA ASN A 176 -1.29 -3.62 -7.67
C ASN A 176 -2.02 -2.28 -7.48
N LYS A 177 -1.32 -1.21 -7.07
CA LYS A 177 -1.92 0.13 -6.95
C LYS A 177 -2.47 0.65 -8.29
N LYS A 178 -1.72 0.46 -9.38
CA LYS A 178 -2.15 0.88 -10.71
C LYS A 178 -3.37 0.12 -11.20
N LEU A 179 -3.39 -1.19 -11.02
CA LEU A 179 -4.53 -2.04 -11.37
C LEU A 179 -5.78 -1.68 -10.56
N THR A 180 -5.64 -1.39 -9.26
CA THR A 180 -6.75 -0.97 -8.41
C THR A 180 -7.42 0.31 -8.90
N ILE A 181 -6.64 1.32 -9.32
CA ILE A 181 -7.19 2.58 -9.81
C ILE A 181 -7.88 2.41 -11.17
N ILE A 182 -7.33 1.60 -12.06
CA ILE A 182 -7.98 1.26 -13.33
C ILE A 182 -9.28 0.51 -13.07
N GLY A 183 -9.27 -0.45 -12.12
CA GLY A 183 -10.47 -1.18 -11.71
C GLY A 183 -11.56 -0.26 -11.13
N LEU A 184 -11.18 0.71 -10.30
CA LEU A 184 -12.12 1.73 -9.79
C LEU A 184 -12.68 2.60 -10.92
N GLY A 185 -11.86 2.99 -11.90
CA GLY A 185 -12.32 3.73 -13.08
C GLY A 185 -13.35 2.96 -13.88
N LEU A 186 -13.14 1.65 -14.06
CA LEU A 186 -14.10 0.77 -14.74
C LEU A 186 -15.44 0.68 -13.99
N ILE A 187 -15.40 0.47 -12.68
CA ILE A 187 -16.61 0.38 -11.84
C ILE A 187 -17.39 1.70 -11.89
N LEU A 188 -16.71 2.83 -11.71
CA LEU A 188 -17.34 4.14 -11.77
C LEU A 188 -17.92 4.43 -13.15
N GLY A 189 -17.20 4.08 -14.22
CA GLY A 189 -17.70 4.22 -15.60
C GLY A 189 -18.97 3.41 -15.85
N LEU A 190 -19.07 2.19 -15.32
CA LEU A 190 -20.27 1.36 -15.40
C LEU A 190 -21.45 1.96 -14.62
N ILE A 191 -21.21 2.42 -13.40
CA ILE A 191 -22.26 3.05 -12.56
C ILE A 191 -22.83 4.29 -13.25
N VAL A 192 -21.94 5.17 -13.73
CA VAL A 192 -22.37 6.40 -14.42
C VAL A 192 -23.01 6.09 -15.76
N GLY A 193 -22.48 5.13 -16.53
CA GLY A 193 -23.04 4.74 -17.83
C GLY A 193 -24.44 4.15 -17.73
N ILE A 194 -24.65 3.22 -16.81
CA ILE A 194 -25.95 2.60 -16.59
C ILE A 194 -26.92 3.60 -15.92
N GLY A 195 -26.45 4.31 -14.89
CA GLY A 195 -27.26 5.31 -14.19
C GLY A 195 -27.71 6.46 -15.11
N GLY A 196 -26.87 6.87 -16.04
CA GLY A 196 -27.21 7.88 -17.05
C GLY A 196 -28.34 7.44 -17.98
N ILE A 197 -28.31 6.18 -18.44
CA ILE A 197 -29.40 5.63 -19.29
C ILE A 197 -30.72 5.52 -18.52
N ILE A 198 -30.66 5.02 -17.28
CA ILE A 198 -31.83 4.92 -16.42
C ILE A 198 -32.42 6.32 -16.17
N GLY A 199 -31.59 7.30 -15.89
CA GLY A 199 -32.00 8.69 -15.71
C GLY A 199 -32.63 9.30 -16.95
N GLU A 200 -32.03 9.08 -18.13
CA GLU A 200 -32.59 9.53 -19.42
C GLU A 200 -33.96 8.88 -19.73
N MET A 201 -34.09 7.58 -19.46
CA MET A 201 -35.37 6.87 -19.64
C MET A 201 -36.44 7.41 -18.69
N TYR A 202 -36.08 7.71 -17.45
CA TYR A 202 -37.04 8.27 -16.50
C TYR A 202 -37.53 9.66 -16.94
N LEU A 203 -36.61 10.52 -17.38
CA LEU A 203 -36.93 11.85 -17.88
C LEU A 203 -37.81 11.78 -19.15
N ASN A 204 -37.42 10.95 -20.11
CA ASN A 204 -38.21 10.78 -21.36
C ASN A 204 -39.60 10.23 -21.13
N ASN A 205 -39.77 9.35 -20.16
CA ASN A 205 -41.11 8.78 -19.82
C ASN A 205 -41.99 9.85 -19.14
N THR A 206 -41.40 10.74 -18.35
CA THR A 206 -42.11 11.87 -17.73
C THR A 206 -42.59 12.87 -18.76
N TYR A 207 -41.78 13.22 -19.77
CA TYR A 207 -42.19 14.11 -20.88
C TYR A 207 -43.26 13.51 -21.80
N LYS A 208 -43.18 12.21 -22.07
CA LYS A 208 -44.23 11.53 -22.85
C LYS A 208 -45.58 11.54 -22.13
N ASN A 209 -45.58 11.30 -20.83
CA ASN A 209 -46.81 11.31 -20.01
C ASN A 209 -47.43 12.72 -19.92
N GLN A 210 -46.60 13.76 -19.87
CA GLN A 210 -47.06 15.15 -19.85
C GLN A 210 -47.71 15.57 -21.17
N LYS A 211 -47.10 15.23 -22.32
CA LYS A 211 -47.67 15.50 -23.64
C LYS A 211 -48.97 14.74 -23.89
N SER A 212 -49.07 13.48 -23.50
CA SER A 212 -50.32 12.71 -23.64
C SER A 212 -51.43 13.26 -22.75
N LEU A 213 -51.10 13.81 -21.57
CA LEU A 213 -52.09 14.48 -20.70
C LEU A 213 -52.52 15.82 -21.27
N GLU A 214 -51.62 16.61 -21.86
CA GLU A 214 -51.96 17.87 -22.53
C GLU A 214 -52.85 17.66 -23.76
N GLU A 215 -52.60 16.63 -24.56
CA GLU A 215 -53.46 16.22 -25.70
C GLU A 215 -54.83 15.72 -25.25
N GLU A 216 -54.91 14.98 -24.11
CA GLU A 216 -56.17 14.43 -23.58
C GLU A 216 -57.04 15.49 -22.91
N ILE A 217 -56.44 16.56 -22.35
CA ILE A 217 -57.15 17.69 -21.68
C ILE A 217 -57.49 18.82 -22.68
N GLY A 218 -57.03 18.74 -23.95
CA GLY A 218 -57.39 19.72 -24.97
C GLY A 218 -56.81 21.12 -24.76
N LEU A 219 -55.68 21.23 -24.05
CA LEU A 219 -54.92 22.47 -23.89
C LEU A 219 -53.94 22.57 -25.08
N THR A 220 -54.37 23.03 -26.21
CA THR A 220 -53.56 23.55 -27.32
C THR A 220 -53.52 25.04 -27.28
#